data_0a13a9daacb8ae05d782a6fff363e982
#
_entry.id   0a13a9daacb8ae05d782a6fff363e982
#
_cell.length_a   1.000
_cell.length_b   1.000
_cell.length_c   1.000
_cell.angle_alpha   90.00
_cell.angle_beta   90.00
_cell.angle_gamma   90.00
#
_symmetry.space_group_name_H-M   'P 1'
#
loop_
_entity.id
_entity.type
_entity.pdbx_description
1 polymer ?
#
loop_
_entity_poly.entity_id
_entity_poly.type
_entity_poly.pdbx_seq_one_letter_code
_entity_poly.pdbx_strand_id
1 'polypeptide(L)'
;MSGAAAAPAEVAVLDEDDMVSDSATALATQQSIKAYVDASAETFDPASYTGQQSVTLPNGLIMKMGSTNSKTVNYGTAFPSGTVSVTISHRNPYSDTYGNASFVTGHSLSGFTISSGRSVSGSGSWFWQAIGY
;
A
#
# COMPACT_ATOMS: atom_id res chain seq x y z
N MET A 1 25.69 44.22 44.07
CA MET A 1 24.39 44.14 43.47
C MET A 1 24.14 42.71 42.97
N SER A 2 23.26 42.01 43.61
CA SER A 2 22.89 40.68 43.22
C SER A 2 21.92 40.80 42.05
N GLY A 3 22.34 40.46 40.81
CA GLY A 3 21.45 40.36 39.66
C GLY A 3 20.53 39.19 39.88
N ALA A 4 19.20 39.42 39.88
CA ALA A 4 18.24 38.35 39.88
C ALA A 4 18.44 37.48 38.64
N ALA A 5 18.60 36.15 38.83
CA ALA A 5 18.62 35.21 37.72
C ALA A 5 17.27 35.31 36.93
N ALA A 6 17.36 35.43 35.62
CA ALA A 6 16.16 35.43 34.79
C ALA A 6 15.36 34.14 35.06
N ALA A 7 14.05 34.28 35.23
CA ALA A 7 13.18 33.12 35.37
C ALA A 7 13.35 32.19 34.14
N PRO A 8 13.38 30.89 34.35
CA PRO A 8 13.44 29.96 33.18
C PRO A 8 12.26 30.23 32.23
N ALA A 9 12.57 30.26 30.95
CA ALA A 9 11.53 30.41 29.93
C ALA A 9 10.49 29.25 30.07
N GLU A 10 9.21 29.58 30.18
CA GLU A 10 8.17 28.60 30.17
C GLU A 10 8.14 27.93 28.80
N VAL A 11 8.19 26.62 28.78
CA VAL A 11 8.00 25.82 27.55
C VAL A 11 6.51 25.58 27.40
N ALA A 12 5.93 26.00 26.29
CA ALA A 12 4.54 25.74 25.99
C ALA A 12 4.31 24.20 25.78
N VAL A 13 3.20 23.70 26.29
CA VAL A 13 2.75 22.34 26.02
C VAL A 13 1.55 22.42 25.09
N LEU A 14 1.63 21.77 23.95
CA LEU A 14 0.57 21.74 22.94
C LEU A 14 -0.17 20.38 22.97
N ASP A 15 -1.47 20.46 22.90
CA ASP A 15 -2.37 19.29 22.82
C ASP A 15 -3.10 19.33 21.49
N GLU A 16 -2.37 18.96 20.42
CA GLU A 16 -2.83 18.99 19.02
C GLU A 16 -2.72 17.59 18.43
N ASP A 17 -3.86 16.99 18.06
CA ASP A 17 -3.90 15.62 17.55
C ASP A 17 -3.35 15.48 16.13
N ASP A 18 -3.22 16.58 15.40
CA ASP A 18 -2.71 16.63 14.01
C ASP A 18 -1.30 17.21 13.86
N MET A 19 -0.70 17.67 14.98
CA MET A 19 0.64 18.31 15.00
C MET A 19 0.77 19.52 14.05
N VAL A 20 -0.32 20.22 13.76
CA VAL A 20 -0.39 21.25 12.71
C VAL A 20 0.53 22.46 12.98
N SER A 21 0.80 22.76 14.24
CA SER A 21 1.66 23.91 14.58
C SER A 21 3.13 23.70 14.28
N ASP A 22 3.60 22.46 14.11
CA ASP A 22 5.01 22.09 13.83
C ASP A 22 6.02 22.93 14.63
N SER A 23 5.77 23.06 15.96
CA SER A 23 6.53 23.96 16.81
C SER A 23 7.87 23.37 17.21
N ALA A 24 8.97 24.06 16.88
CA ALA A 24 10.33 23.67 17.30
C ALA A 24 10.61 23.93 18.79
N THR A 25 9.73 24.62 19.51
CA THR A 25 9.98 25.09 20.90
C THR A 25 8.92 24.62 21.90
N ALA A 26 7.83 24.04 21.46
CA ALA A 26 6.79 23.52 22.34
C ALA A 26 6.94 22.00 22.52
N LEU A 27 6.38 21.46 23.60
CA LEU A 27 6.27 20.03 23.86
C LEU A 27 4.87 19.53 23.47
N ALA A 28 4.80 18.39 22.80
CA ALA A 28 3.54 17.72 22.56
C ALA A 28 3.13 16.86 23.76
N THR A 29 1.84 16.72 24.00
CA THR A 29 1.31 15.77 24.97
C THR A 29 1.47 14.34 24.48
N GLN A 30 1.46 13.36 25.39
CA GLN A 30 1.43 11.94 25.01
C GLN A 30 0.16 11.59 24.23
N GLN A 31 -0.96 12.25 24.54
CA GLN A 31 -2.21 12.08 23.82
C GLN A 31 -2.06 12.53 22.36
N SER A 32 -1.56 13.73 22.12
CA SER A 32 -1.33 14.26 20.78
C SER A 32 -0.41 13.36 19.97
N ILE A 33 0.71 12.92 20.55
CA ILE A 33 1.63 11.98 19.88
C ILE A 33 0.92 10.69 19.52
N LYS A 34 0.14 10.13 20.46
CA LYS A 34 -0.61 8.90 20.21
C LYS A 34 -1.66 9.09 19.11
N ALA A 35 -2.44 10.15 19.16
CA ALA A 35 -3.48 10.45 18.17
C ALA A 35 -2.87 10.62 16.77
N TYR A 36 -1.76 11.36 16.65
CA TYR A 36 -1.04 11.52 15.39
C TYR A 36 -0.51 10.20 14.83
N VAL A 37 0.09 9.35 15.69
CA VAL A 37 0.59 8.04 15.29
C VAL A 37 -0.54 7.12 14.86
N ASP A 38 -1.65 7.07 15.61
CA ASP A 38 -2.81 6.25 15.28
C ASP A 38 -3.47 6.71 13.95
N ALA A 39 -3.53 8.02 13.70
CA ALA A 39 -4.04 8.56 12.44
C ALA A 39 -3.10 8.34 11.25
N SER A 40 -1.78 8.32 11.51
CA SER A 40 -0.75 8.10 10.50
C SER A 40 -0.50 6.60 10.22
N ALA A 41 -0.91 5.72 11.14
CA ALA A 41 -0.82 4.29 10.95
C ALA A 41 -1.86 3.88 9.89
N GLU A 42 -1.38 3.50 8.70
CA GLU A 42 -2.25 2.88 7.71
C GLU A 42 -2.82 1.58 8.29
N THR A 43 -4.12 1.59 8.57
CA THR A 43 -4.81 0.38 9.00
C THR A 43 -4.97 -0.54 7.80
N PHE A 44 -4.15 -1.58 7.75
CA PHE A 44 -4.42 -2.71 6.89
C PHE A 44 -5.61 -3.47 7.50
N ASP A 45 -6.81 -3.23 6.98
CA ASP A 45 -8.01 -3.97 7.38
C ASP A 45 -8.33 -5.07 6.37
N PRO A 46 -7.94 -6.32 6.66
CA PRO A 46 -8.23 -7.45 5.78
C PRO A 46 -9.72 -7.83 5.74
N ALA A 47 -10.55 -7.29 6.65
CA ALA A 47 -11.98 -7.59 6.69
C ALA A 47 -12.77 -6.93 5.56
N SER A 48 -12.22 -5.92 4.88
CA SER A 48 -12.89 -5.18 3.81
C SER A 48 -12.38 -5.52 2.40
N TYR A 49 -11.81 -6.72 2.19
CA TYR A 49 -11.33 -7.15 0.88
C TYR A 49 -12.45 -7.23 -0.16
N THR A 50 -12.44 -6.32 -1.12
CA THR A 50 -13.44 -6.19 -2.19
C THR A 50 -12.95 -6.69 -3.55
N GLY A 51 -11.94 -7.57 -3.57
CA GLY A 51 -11.42 -8.18 -4.82
C GLY A 51 -10.16 -7.53 -5.38
N GLN A 52 -9.92 -6.26 -5.08
CA GLN A 52 -8.66 -5.56 -5.38
C GLN A 52 -8.32 -4.65 -4.22
N GLN A 53 -7.07 -4.66 -3.81
CA GLN A 53 -6.57 -3.78 -2.76
C GLN A 53 -5.29 -3.08 -3.16
N SER A 54 -5.07 -1.90 -2.60
CA SER A 54 -3.87 -1.10 -2.77
C SER A 54 -3.44 -0.57 -1.41
N VAL A 55 -2.18 -0.78 -1.06
CA VAL A 55 -1.56 -0.32 0.19
C VAL A 55 -0.29 0.43 -0.15
N THR A 56 -0.12 1.61 0.40
CA THR A 56 1.15 2.36 0.32
C THR A 56 1.98 2.06 1.56
N LEU A 57 3.20 1.61 1.37
CA LEU A 57 4.13 1.34 2.45
C LEU A 57 4.81 2.64 2.91
N PRO A 58 5.34 2.72 4.15
CA PRO A 58 5.98 3.93 4.67
C PRO A 58 7.16 4.45 3.84
N ASN A 59 7.79 3.59 3.04
CA ASN A 59 8.87 3.96 2.12
C ASN A 59 8.39 4.45 0.74
N GLY A 60 7.09 4.65 0.56
CA GLY A 60 6.49 5.11 -0.70
C GLY A 60 6.21 4.02 -1.73
N LEU A 61 6.59 2.77 -1.49
CA LEU A 61 6.19 1.65 -2.33
C LEU A 61 4.69 1.39 -2.21
N ILE A 62 4.07 1.08 -3.33
CA ILE A 62 2.66 0.75 -3.41
C ILE A 62 2.53 -0.73 -3.77
N MET A 63 1.81 -1.46 -2.94
CA MET A 63 1.47 -2.86 -3.19
C MET A 63 0.01 -2.95 -3.61
N LYS A 64 -0.25 -3.57 -4.75
CA LYS A 64 -1.61 -3.87 -5.23
C LYS A 64 -1.79 -5.37 -5.34
N MET A 65 -2.97 -5.85 -5.01
CA MET A 65 -3.28 -7.28 -5.05
C MET A 65 -4.73 -7.52 -5.40
N GLY A 66 -5.00 -8.69 -5.93
CA GLY A 66 -6.36 -9.07 -6.27
C GLY A 66 -6.48 -10.46 -6.87
N SER A 67 -7.69 -10.74 -7.36
CA SER A 67 -7.98 -11.92 -8.16
C SER A 67 -8.62 -11.51 -9.48
N THR A 68 -8.44 -12.34 -10.50
CA THR A 68 -8.99 -12.09 -11.83
C THR A 68 -9.31 -13.39 -12.56
N ASN A 69 -10.31 -13.32 -13.42
CA ASN A 69 -10.59 -14.34 -14.42
C ASN A 69 -10.25 -13.83 -15.84
N SER A 70 -9.74 -12.62 -15.95
CA SER A 70 -9.33 -11.98 -17.20
C SER A 70 -7.83 -12.10 -17.43
N LYS A 71 -7.43 -12.28 -18.68
CA LYS A 71 -6.02 -12.20 -19.08
C LYS A 71 -5.45 -10.78 -19.06
N THR A 72 -6.30 -9.77 -19.03
CA THR A 72 -5.90 -8.37 -18.88
C THR A 72 -6.38 -7.88 -17.53
N VAL A 73 -5.46 -7.39 -16.73
CA VAL A 73 -5.72 -6.84 -15.40
C VAL A 73 -5.45 -5.35 -15.43
N ASN A 74 -6.43 -4.58 -14.96
CA ASN A 74 -6.31 -3.16 -14.73
C ASN A 74 -6.26 -2.91 -13.22
N TYR A 75 -5.32 -2.10 -12.76
CA TYR A 75 -5.15 -1.80 -11.32
C TYR A 75 -6.21 -0.85 -10.75
N GLY A 76 -7.12 -0.34 -11.58
CA GLY A 76 -8.05 0.74 -11.18
C GLY A 76 -7.35 2.09 -11.12
N THR A 77 -6.45 2.27 -10.16
CA THR A 77 -5.56 3.43 -10.08
C THR A 77 -4.16 3.01 -10.55
N ALA A 78 -3.54 3.75 -11.44
CA ALA A 78 -2.20 3.48 -11.93
C ALA A 78 -1.14 3.66 -10.82
N PHE A 79 0.03 3.04 -10.98
CA PHE A 79 1.21 3.44 -10.21
C PHE A 79 1.67 4.82 -10.70
N PRO A 80 2.16 5.69 -9.79
CA PRO A 80 2.57 7.05 -10.17
C PRO A 80 3.77 7.09 -11.13
N SER A 81 4.76 6.25 -10.93
CA SER A 81 6.05 6.36 -11.61
C SER A 81 6.55 5.06 -12.24
N GLY A 82 6.36 3.93 -11.59
CA GLY A 82 6.91 2.66 -12.08
C GLY A 82 6.27 1.42 -11.49
N THR A 83 6.30 0.34 -12.27
CA THR A 83 6.00 -1.02 -11.79
C THR A 83 7.30 -1.76 -11.58
N VAL A 84 7.53 -2.23 -10.36
CA VAL A 84 8.75 -2.95 -9.97
C VAL A 84 8.61 -4.45 -10.25
N SER A 85 7.47 -5.03 -9.89
CA SER A 85 7.24 -6.47 -9.98
C SER A 85 5.77 -6.78 -10.14
N VAL A 86 5.47 -7.84 -10.90
CA VAL A 86 4.13 -8.43 -10.99
C VAL A 86 4.27 -9.93 -10.83
N THR A 87 3.53 -10.50 -9.91
CA THR A 87 3.49 -11.95 -9.64
C THR A 87 2.07 -12.45 -9.79
N ILE A 88 1.91 -13.63 -10.36
CA ILE A 88 0.62 -14.32 -10.48
C ILE A 88 0.71 -15.74 -9.96
N SER A 89 -0.41 -16.26 -9.45
CA SER A 89 -0.57 -17.67 -9.11
C SER A 89 -1.95 -18.16 -9.53
N HIS A 90 -2.07 -19.43 -9.89
CA HIS A 90 -3.36 -20.03 -10.18
C HIS A 90 -4.22 -20.13 -8.91
N ARG A 91 -5.47 -19.70 -9.01
CA ARG A 91 -6.45 -19.80 -7.93
C ARG A 91 -7.07 -21.20 -7.84
N ASN A 92 -7.25 -21.84 -8.98
CA ASN A 92 -7.87 -23.16 -9.06
C ASN A 92 -6.93 -24.10 -9.80
N PRO A 93 -6.43 -25.16 -9.15
CA PRO A 93 -5.73 -26.21 -9.85
C PRO A 93 -6.75 -27.03 -10.66
N TYR A 94 -7.13 -26.54 -11.81
CA TYR A 94 -7.84 -27.40 -12.75
C TYR A 94 -6.87 -28.49 -13.17
N SER A 95 -7.31 -29.72 -13.09
CA SER A 95 -6.56 -30.90 -13.50
C SER A 95 -6.35 -30.90 -15.02
N ASP A 96 -5.44 -30.05 -15.46
CA ASP A 96 -4.92 -30.14 -16.81
C ASP A 96 -3.68 -31.04 -16.77
N THR A 97 -3.84 -32.19 -17.38
CA THR A 97 -2.79 -33.22 -17.58
C THR A 97 -1.56 -32.67 -18.32
N TYR A 98 -1.56 -31.40 -18.71
CA TYR A 98 -0.49 -30.70 -19.41
C TYR A 98 -0.25 -29.35 -18.76
N GLY A 99 0.80 -29.26 -17.96
CA GLY A 99 1.21 -28.08 -17.20
C GLY A 99 1.07 -26.76 -17.96
N ASN A 100 -0.01 -26.08 -17.74
CA ASN A 100 -0.27 -24.74 -18.27
C ASN A 100 0.46 -23.71 -17.40
N ALA A 101 1.71 -23.43 -17.70
CA ALA A 101 2.39 -22.30 -17.11
C ALA A 101 1.70 -21.00 -17.57
N SER A 102 1.17 -20.25 -16.62
CA SER A 102 0.76 -18.88 -16.84
C SER A 102 1.89 -17.94 -16.46
N PHE A 103 2.11 -16.91 -17.25
CA PHE A 103 3.14 -15.92 -17.02
C PHE A 103 2.68 -14.53 -17.43
N VAL A 104 3.29 -13.52 -16.84
CA VAL A 104 3.07 -12.13 -17.21
C VAL A 104 3.82 -11.83 -18.49
N THR A 105 3.10 -11.39 -19.53
CA THR A 105 3.68 -11.08 -20.85
C THR A 105 4.01 -9.61 -21.03
N GLY A 106 3.36 -8.74 -20.26
CA GLY A 106 3.59 -7.31 -20.30
C GLY A 106 3.00 -6.64 -19.09
N HIS A 107 3.62 -5.57 -18.66
CA HIS A 107 3.13 -4.71 -17.57
C HIS A 107 3.31 -3.24 -17.93
N SER A 108 2.49 -2.42 -17.32
CA SER A 108 2.50 -0.96 -17.43
C SER A 108 2.18 -0.34 -16.07
N LEU A 109 2.14 0.98 -16.00
CA LEU A 109 1.70 1.68 -14.78
C LEU A 109 0.24 1.33 -14.41
N SER A 110 -0.60 1.03 -15.38
CA SER A 110 -2.05 0.85 -15.18
C SER A 110 -2.51 -0.61 -15.10
N GLY A 111 -1.64 -1.57 -15.43
CA GLY A 111 -2.03 -2.97 -15.42
C GLY A 111 -1.02 -3.92 -16.05
N PHE A 112 -1.43 -5.16 -16.26
CA PHE A 112 -0.60 -6.20 -16.87
C PHE A 112 -1.44 -7.20 -17.68
N THR A 113 -0.75 -8.00 -18.49
CA THR A 113 -1.35 -9.07 -19.28
C THR A 113 -0.77 -10.42 -18.91
N ILE A 114 -1.64 -11.43 -18.92
CA ILE A 114 -1.31 -12.83 -18.62
C ILE A 114 -1.37 -13.62 -19.93
N SER A 115 -0.35 -14.41 -20.21
CA SER A 115 -0.41 -15.47 -21.22
C SER A 115 -0.48 -16.83 -20.52
N SER A 116 -1.34 -17.69 -21.01
CA SER A 116 -1.33 -19.11 -20.69
C SER A 116 -0.87 -19.85 -21.93
N GLY A 117 0.05 -20.80 -21.78
CA GLY A 117 0.74 -21.49 -22.88
C GLY A 117 -0.15 -22.34 -23.80
N ARG A 118 -1.45 -22.33 -23.61
CA ARG A 118 -2.43 -22.90 -24.51
C ARG A 118 -3.70 -22.06 -24.60
N SER A 119 -4.29 -22.06 -25.78
CA SER A 119 -5.64 -21.55 -26.05
C SER A 119 -6.66 -22.47 -25.37
N VAL A 120 -6.80 -22.36 -24.07
CA VAL A 120 -7.94 -22.97 -23.37
C VAL A 120 -9.10 -21.99 -23.46
N SER A 121 -10.16 -22.43 -24.08
CA SER A 121 -11.48 -21.81 -24.02
C SER A 121 -12.10 -22.01 -22.62
N GLY A 122 -11.38 -21.60 -21.59
CA GLY A 122 -11.79 -21.68 -20.20
C GLY A 122 -11.22 -20.48 -19.44
N SER A 123 -12.06 -19.86 -18.64
CA SER A 123 -11.68 -18.73 -17.79
C SER A 123 -10.66 -19.19 -16.77
N GLY A 124 -9.39 -18.93 -16.99
CA GLY A 124 -8.37 -19.08 -15.96
C GLY A 124 -8.73 -18.18 -14.78
N SER A 125 -8.37 -18.59 -13.59
CA SER A 125 -8.55 -17.80 -12.38
C SER A 125 -7.20 -17.64 -11.70
N TRP A 126 -6.81 -16.40 -11.45
CA TRP A 126 -5.49 -16.07 -10.88
C TRP A 126 -5.63 -15.16 -9.67
N PHE A 127 -4.77 -15.38 -8.69
CA PHE A 127 -4.38 -14.35 -7.75
C PHE A 127 -3.20 -13.58 -8.32
N TRP A 128 -3.11 -12.32 -8.03
CA TRP A 128 -2.02 -11.48 -8.49
C TRP A 128 -1.58 -10.48 -7.44
N GLN A 129 -0.33 -10.10 -7.51
CA GLN A 129 0.27 -9.05 -6.72
C GLN A 129 1.18 -8.22 -7.62
N ALA A 130 1.11 -6.90 -7.48
CA ALA A 130 1.97 -5.95 -8.17
C ALA A 130 2.57 -4.96 -7.18
N ILE A 131 3.82 -4.62 -7.37
CA ILE A 131 4.55 -3.64 -6.58
C ILE A 131 5.04 -2.54 -7.51
N GLY A 132 4.87 -1.29 -7.10
CA GLY A 132 5.30 -0.12 -7.84
C GLY A 132 5.49 1.10 -6.94
N TYR A 133 5.72 2.26 -7.55
CA TYR A 133 5.95 3.52 -6.87
C TYR A 133 5.49 4.70 -7.72
#